data_a44d3384913aeee84fb6baaa021019d3
#
_entry.id   a44d3384913aeee84fb6baaa021019d3
#
_cell.length_a   1.000
_cell.length_b   1.000
_cell.length_c   1.000
_cell.angle_alpha   90.00
_cell.angle_beta   90.00
_cell.angle_gamma   90.00
#
_symmetry.space_group_name_H-M   'P 1'
#
loop_
_entity.id
_entity.type
_entity.pdbx_description
1 polymer ?
#
loop_
_entity_poly.entity_id
_entity_poly.type
_entity_poly.pdbx_seq_one_letter_code
_entity_poly.pdbx_strand_id
1 'polypeptide(L)'
;VSASSSAWSFPDRYDAEIKQAAERWLPGYDWRLWKAQLYQESLLNPDAVSPVGARGIAQFMPGTWLEVSRQLGYQNLSPHMAEPAIIAGAYYQGRQVRMWSAPRPDSDRYSLGAASYNAGAGNVLASQRVCGGANGYAEIIACLPRVTGDHATETKTYVQRIWRYWTEMLLGVK
;
A
#
# COMPACT_ATOMS: atom_id res chain seq x y z
N VAL A 1 13.35 -38.64 9.17
CA VAL A 1 13.96 -37.33 8.85
C VAL A 1 12.83 -36.38 8.64
N SER A 2 12.52 -35.59 9.69
CA SER A 2 11.46 -34.62 9.72
C SER A 2 11.94 -33.38 8.92
N ALA A 3 11.37 -33.17 7.75
CA ALA A 3 11.54 -31.93 7.02
C ALA A 3 10.77 -30.85 7.81
N SER A 4 11.48 -29.98 8.50
CA SER A 4 10.89 -28.77 9.05
C SER A 4 10.51 -27.87 7.86
N SER A 5 9.27 -27.93 7.46
CA SER A 5 8.69 -26.90 6.61
C SER A 5 8.67 -25.61 7.43
N SER A 6 9.61 -24.72 7.20
CA SER A 6 9.48 -23.33 7.63
C SER A 6 8.34 -22.73 6.81
N ALA A 7 7.12 -22.98 7.26
CA ALA A 7 5.95 -22.38 6.67
C ALA A 7 6.00 -20.88 6.92
N TRP A 8 6.19 -20.10 5.87
CA TRP A 8 6.09 -18.65 5.89
C TRP A 8 4.63 -18.29 6.13
N SER A 9 4.23 -18.23 7.41
CA SER A 9 2.91 -17.72 7.75
C SER A 9 2.99 -16.20 7.91
N PHE A 10 2.05 -15.50 7.30
CA PHE A 10 1.91 -14.06 7.55
C PHE A 10 1.53 -13.83 9.01
N PRO A 11 2.21 -12.93 9.74
CA PRO A 11 1.84 -12.61 11.11
C PRO A 11 0.38 -12.17 11.21
N ASP A 12 -0.32 -12.64 12.23
CA ASP A 12 -1.75 -12.34 12.46
C ASP A 12 -2.00 -11.36 13.62
N ARG A 13 -0.93 -10.91 14.28
CA ARG A 13 -0.99 -10.06 15.47
C ARG A 13 -1.86 -8.81 15.29
N TYR A 14 -1.87 -8.24 14.09
CA TYR A 14 -2.57 -6.99 13.81
C TYR A 14 -3.83 -7.19 12.96
N ASP A 15 -4.28 -8.40 12.76
CA ASP A 15 -5.39 -8.70 11.84
C ASP A 15 -6.67 -7.97 12.21
N ALA A 16 -7.01 -7.89 13.50
CA ALA A 16 -8.22 -7.18 13.95
C ALA A 16 -8.17 -5.69 13.60
N GLU A 17 -7.06 -5.03 13.89
CA GLU A 17 -6.84 -3.60 13.63
C GLU A 17 -6.80 -3.32 12.12
N ILE A 18 -6.14 -4.17 11.36
CA ILE A 18 -6.06 -4.06 9.89
C ILE A 18 -7.45 -4.20 9.28
N LYS A 19 -8.21 -5.20 9.70
CA LYS A 19 -9.57 -5.45 9.20
C LYS A 19 -10.49 -4.26 9.50
N GLN A 20 -10.48 -3.75 10.72
CA GLN A 20 -11.28 -2.59 11.10
C GLN A 20 -10.92 -1.35 10.27
N ALA A 21 -9.65 -1.07 10.08
CA ALA A 21 -9.19 0.08 9.32
C ALA A 21 -9.57 -0.04 7.84
N ALA A 22 -9.40 -1.23 7.26
CA ALA A 22 -9.75 -1.49 5.86
C ALA A 22 -11.26 -1.40 5.62
N GLU A 23 -12.08 -1.95 6.51
CA GLU A 23 -13.55 -1.85 6.40
C GLU A 23 -14.02 -0.39 6.40
N ARG A 24 -13.36 0.47 7.17
CA ARG A 24 -13.72 1.89 7.25
C ARG A 24 -13.23 2.70 6.05
N TRP A 25 -11.99 2.53 5.62
CA TRP A 25 -11.31 3.43 4.69
C TRP A 25 -11.10 2.86 3.29
N LEU A 26 -11.25 1.53 3.14
CA LEU A 26 -11.14 0.80 1.88
C LEU A 26 -12.39 -0.08 1.66
N PRO A 27 -13.61 0.50 1.79
CA PRO A 27 -14.83 -0.28 1.66
C PRO A 27 -14.92 -0.89 0.26
N GLY A 28 -15.45 -2.12 0.19
CA GLY A 28 -15.58 -2.86 -1.06
C GLY A 28 -14.34 -3.64 -1.48
N TYR A 29 -13.22 -3.48 -0.79
CA TYR A 29 -12.01 -4.28 -0.99
C TYR A 29 -11.83 -5.30 0.14
N ASP A 30 -11.27 -6.45 -0.19
CA ASP A 30 -10.88 -7.43 0.82
C ASP A 30 -9.82 -6.82 1.76
N TRP A 31 -10.03 -6.91 3.07
CA TRP A 31 -9.15 -6.31 4.07
C TRP A 31 -7.70 -6.84 3.98
N ARG A 32 -7.53 -8.07 3.46
CA ARG A 32 -6.21 -8.68 3.29
C ARG A 32 -5.37 -7.99 2.21
N LEU A 33 -5.98 -7.23 1.30
CA LEU A 33 -5.22 -6.34 0.40
C LEU A 33 -4.43 -5.30 1.20
N TRP A 34 -5.07 -4.68 2.19
CA TRP A 34 -4.37 -3.74 3.07
C TRP A 34 -3.30 -4.44 3.92
N LYS A 35 -3.59 -5.62 4.44
CA LYS A 35 -2.58 -6.44 5.12
C LYS A 35 -1.38 -6.75 4.20
N ALA A 36 -1.63 -7.16 2.98
CA ALA A 36 -0.60 -7.45 1.99
C ALA A 36 0.27 -6.21 1.69
N GLN A 37 -0.35 -5.04 1.61
CA GLN A 37 0.36 -3.79 1.41
C GLN A 37 1.25 -3.43 2.60
N LEU A 38 0.75 -3.55 3.83
CA LEU A 38 1.54 -3.36 5.04
C LEU A 38 2.69 -4.37 5.15
N TYR A 39 2.45 -5.62 4.74
CA TYR A 39 3.50 -6.63 4.68
C TYR A 39 4.58 -6.25 3.67
N GLN A 40 4.19 -5.75 2.51
CA GLN A 40 5.14 -5.24 1.50
C GLN A 40 5.93 -4.05 2.03
N GLU A 41 5.32 -3.16 2.81
CA GLU A 41 5.98 -1.98 3.36
C GLU A 41 7.04 -2.32 4.41
N SER A 42 6.68 -3.16 5.37
CA SER A 42 7.49 -3.32 6.59
C SER A 42 7.60 -4.74 7.11
N LEU A 43 7.06 -5.74 6.42
CA LEU A 43 6.85 -7.10 6.97
C LEU A 43 6.00 -7.07 8.26
N LEU A 44 5.06 -6.12 8.35
CA LEU A 44 4.23 -5.86 9.53
C LEU A 44 5.05 -5.49 10.77
N ASN A 45 6.20 -4.83 10.59
CA ASN A 45 7.07 -4.42 11.69
C ASN A 45 6.82 -2.93 12.02
N PRO A 46 6.27 -2.60 13.21
CA PRO A 46 6.03 -1.22 13.62
C PRO A 46 7.31 -0.41 13.85
N ASP A 47 8.46 -1.06 14.03
CA ASP A 47 9.75 -0.40 14.28
C ASP A 47 10.56 -0.16 13.01
N ALA A 48 10.05 -0.55 11.84
CA ALA A 48 10.77 -0.45 10.58
C ALA A 48 11.11 1.01 10.22
N VAL A 49 12.35 1.22 9.77
CA VAL A 49 12.82 2.49 9.21
C VAL A 49 13.55 2.19 7.91
N SER A 50 13.12 2.81 6.82
CA SER A 50 13.78 2.63 5.53
C SER A 50 15.02 3.51 5.39
N PRO A 51 15.91 3.22 4.41
CA PRO A 51 17.08 4.06 4.14
C PRO A 51 16.74 5.53 3.82
N VAL A 52 15.54 5.79 3.30
CA VAL A 52 15.08 7.15 2.96
C VAL A 52 14.26 7.80 4.08
N GLY A 53 14.12 7.14 5.23
CA GLY A 53 13.46 7.70 6.39
C GLY A 53 11.96 7.44 6.50
N ALA A 54 11.39 6.53 5.71
CA ALA A 54 10.03 6.05 5.89
C ALA A 54 9.94 5.24 7.21
N ARG A 55 8.87 5.41 7.98
CA ARG A 55 8.78 4.90 9.37
C ARG A 55 7.51 4.12 9.63
N GLY A 56 7.67 3.08 10.44
CA GLY A 56 6.59 2.32 11.02
C GLY A 56 6.00 1.26 10.11
N ILE A 57 4.93 0.63 10.56
CA ILE A 57 4.29 -0.48 9.86
C ILE A 57 3.76 -0.09 8.46
N ALA A 58 3.36 1.18 8.29
CA ALA A 58 2.82 1.71 7.04
C ALA A 58 3.84 2.53 6.24
N GLN A 59 5.08 2.64 6.73
CA GLN A 59 6.19 3.33 6.07
C GLN A 59 5.86 4.76 5.65
N PHE A 60 5.38 5.56 6.60
CA PHE A 60 5.14 6.98 6.36
C PHE A 60 6.43 7.77 6.27
N MET A 61 6.54 8.60 5.24
CA MET A 61 7.51 9.68 5.21
C MET A 61 7.09 10.76 6.23
N PRO A 62 8.06 11.47 6.86
CA PRO A 62 7.73 12.44 7.90
C PRO A 62 6.72 13.51 7.49
N GLY A 63 6.83 14.04 6.26
CA GLY A 63 5.90 15.05 5.76
C GLY A 63 4.48 14.51 5.58
N THR A 64 4.34 13.31 5.05
CA THR A 64 3.05 12.66 4.86
C THR A 64 2.41 12.31 6.20
N TRP A 65 3.20 11.82 7.17
CA TRP A 65 2.69 11.59 8.52
C TRP A 65 2.16 12.87 9.16
N LEU A 66 2.89 13.97 9.03
CA LEU A 66 2.47 15.26 9.56
C LEU A 66 1.12 15.70 8.99
N GLU A 67 0.92 15.57 7.67
CA GLU A 67 -0.33 15.89 7.00
C GLU A 67 -1.48 14.98 7.44
N VAL A 68 -1.28 13.67 7.31
CA VAL A 68 -2.33 12.66 7.58
C VAL A 68 -2.70 12.62 9.06
N SER A 69 -1.71 12.68 9.95
CA SER A 69 -1.96 12.68 11.38
C SER A 69 -2.77 13.89 11.84
N ARG A 70 -2.54 15.06 11.24
CA ARG A 70 -3.36 16.26 11.50
C ARG A 70 -4.81 16.05 11.08
N GLN A 71 -5.04 15.45 9.92
CA GLN A 71 -6.39 15.19 9.41
C GLN A 71 -7.18 14.23 10.28
N LEU A 72 -6.49 13.31 10.97
CA LEU A 72 -7.11 12.30 11.83
C LEU A 72 -7.10 12.68 13.33
N GLY A 73 -6.51 13.81 13.70
CA GLY A 73 -6.37 14.18 15.10
C GLY A 73 -5.28 13.38 15.84
N TYR A 74 -4.28 12.86 15.10
CA TYR A 74 -3.20 12.01 15.62
C TYR A 74 -1.87 12.76 15.78
N GLN A 75 -1.90 14.08 15.91
CA GLN A 75 -0.68 14.92 15.92
C GLN A 75 0.33 14.53 17.01
N ASN A 76 -0.16 13.98 18.14
CA ASN A 76 0.67 13.58 19.26
C ASN A 76 1.07 12.10 19.22
N LEU A 77 0.74 11.39 18.13
CA LEU A 77 1.05 9.98 17.97
C LEU A 77 2.21 9.80 17.00
N SER A 78 2.92 8.69 17.15
CA SER A 78 4.07 8.33 16.33
C SER A 78 3.67 7.36 15.22
N PRO A 79 4.29 7.43 14.03
CA PRO A 79 4.11 6.42 12.99
C PRO A 79 4.65 5.04 13.39
N HIS A 80 5.40 4.94 14.49
CA HIS A 80 5.85 3.68 15.08
C HIS A 80 4.82 3.03 16.02
N MET A 81 3.73 3.70 16.34
CA MET A 81 2.60 3.13 17.05
C MET A 81 1.74 2.36 16.07
N ALA A 82 1.62 1.04 16.24
CA ALA A 82 1.03 0.15 15.24
C ALA A 82 -0.41 0.52 14.88
N GLU A 83 -1.31 0.61 15.87
CA GLU A 83 -2.73 0.87 15.60
C GLU A 83 -2.98 2.21 14.91
N PRO A 84 -2.47 3.36 15.40
CA PRO A 84 -2.64 4.62 14.70
C PRO A 84 -2.06 4.62 13.29
N ALA A 85 -0.91 3.98 13.08
CA ALA A 85 -0.28 3.90 11.77
C ALA A 85 -1.06 3.02 10.79
N ILE A 86 -1.66 1.92 11.25
CA ILE A 86 -2.54 1.06 10.44
C ILE A 86 -3.77 1.84 9.99
N ILE A 87 -4.39 2.60 10.89
CA ILE A 87 -5.56 3.43 10.58
C ILE A 87 -5.20 4.55 9.62
N ALA A 88 -4.14 5.29 9.93
CA ALA A 88 -3.68 6.41 9.10
C ALA A 88 -3.26 5.95 7.70
N GLY A 89 -2.60 4.80 7.62
CA GLY A 89 -2.21 4.20 6.34
C GLY A 89 -3.41 3.78 5.50
N ALA A 90 -4.41 3.14 6.09
CA ALA A 90 -5.65 2.78 5.41
C ALA A 90 -6.41 4.02 4.91
N TYR A 91 -6.50 5.06 5.75
CA TYR A 91 -7.06 6.35 5.36
C TYR A 91 -6.34 6.96 4.15
N TYR A 92 -5.02 6.97 4.19
CA TYR A 92 -4.19 7.50 3.10
C TYR A 92 -4.33 6.67 1.82
N GLN A 93 -4.27 5.34 1.92
CA GLN A 93 -4.48 4.44 0.79
C GLN A 93 -5.88 4.60 0.20
N GLY A 94 -6.91 4.71 1.04
CA GLY A 94 -8.28 4.96 0.60
C GLY A 94 -8.40 6.27 -0.19
N ARG A 95 -7.70 7.30 0.23
CA ARG A 95 -7.62 8.59 -0.48
C ARG A 95 -6.96 8.42 -1.85
N GLN A 96 -5.87 7.64 -1.94
CA GLN A 96 -5.21 7.33 -3.21
C GLN A 96 -6.14 6.55 -4.15
N VAL A 97 -6.82 5.53 -3.65
CA VAL A 97 -7.76 4.72 -4.44
C VAL A 97 -8.90 5.58 -4.99
N ARG A 98 -9.51 6.43 -4.16
CA ARG A 98 -10.64 7.28 -4.56
C ARG A 98 -10.26 8.34 -5.59
N MET A 99 -9.01 8.76 -5.64
CA MET A 99 -8.52 9.69 -6.65
C MET A 99 -8.65 9.11 -8.07
N TRP A 100 -8.56 7.80 -8.23
CA TRP A 100 -8.72 7.09 -9.51
C TRP A 100 -10.20 6.76 -9.75
N SER A 101 -11.03 7.81 -9.83
CA SER A 101 -12.49 7.69 -9.81
C SER A 101 -13.13 7.31 -11.14
N ALA A 102 -12.47 7.50 -12.28
CA ALA A 102 -13.01 7.11 -13.57
C ALA A 102 -13.33 5.61 -13.62
N PRO A 103 -14.38 5.17 -14.36
CA PRO A 103 -14.76 3.77 -14.44
C PRO A 103 -13.60 2.88 -14.90
N ARG A 104 -13.28 1.87 -14.10
CA ARG A 104 -12.29 0.82 -14.36
C ARG A 104 -12.51 -0.35 -13.43
N PRO A 105 -11.93 -1.52 -13.70
CA PRO A 105 -11.97 -2.62 -12.75
C PRO A 105 -11.42 -2.23 -11.38
N ASP A 106 -12.02 -2.76 -10.30
CA ASP A 106 -11.58 -2.45 -8.94
C ASP A 106 -10.13 -2.88 -8.66
N SER A 107 -9.67 -3.96 -9.31
CA SER A 107 -8.28 -4.37 -9.24
C SER A 107 -7.32 -3.31 -9.81
N ASP A 108 -7.68 -2.69 -10.93
CA ASP A 108 -6.89 -1.60 -11.50
C ASP A 108 -6.90 -0.37 -10.61
N ARG A 109 -8.06 -0.04 -10.05
CA ARG A 109 -8.19 1.10 -9.12
C ARG A 109 -7.33 0.92 -7.88
N TYR A 110 -7.36 -0.26 -7.26
CA TYR A 110 -6.49 -0.53 -6.12
C TYR A 110 -5.02 -0.49 -6.50
N SER A 111 -4.65 -1.09 -7.63
CA SER A 111 -3.27 -1.08 -8.14
C SER A 111 -2.76 0.33 -8.39
N LEU A 112 -3.57 1.21 -8.98
CA LEU A 112 -3.23 2.62 -9.17
C LEU A 112 -3.12 3.37 -7.84
N GLY A 113 -3.99 3.08 -6.89
CA GLY A 113 -3.89 3.60 -5.52
C GLY A 113 -2.59 3.18 -4.84
N ALA A 114 -2.23 1.91 -4.92
CA ALA A 114 -1.00 1.38 -4.36
C ALA A 114 0.25 1.96 -5.05
N ALA A 115 0.24 2.08 -6.37
CA ALA A 115 1.31 2.75 -7.11
C ALA A 115 1.46 4.21 -6.67
N SER A 116 0.35 4.91 -6.45
CA SER A 116 0.33 6.29 -5.95
C SER A 116 0.85 6.40 -4.51
N TYR A 117 0.56 5.42 -3.67
CA TYR A 117 1.11 5.32 -2.31
C TYR A 117 2.64 5.22 -2.34
N ASN A 118 3.19 4.39 -3.22
CA ASN A 118 4.63 4.15 -3.34
C ASN A 118 5.38 5.26 -4.08
N ALA A 119 4.91 5.63 -5.27
CA ALA A 119 5.62 6.56 -6.18
C ALA A 119 5.21 8.03 -6.01
N GLY A 120 4.12 8.29 -5.30
CA GLY A 120 3.49 9.60 -5.23
C GLY A 120 2.41 9.77 -6.29
N ALA A 121 1.26 10.31 -5.88
CA ALA A 121 0.10 10.53 -6.76
C ALA A 121 0.44 11.36 -8.00
N GLY A 122 1.22 12.42 -7.83
CA GLY A 122 1.63 13.29 -8.93
C GLY A 122 2.40 12.56 -10.02
N ASN A 123 3.27 11.64 -9.65
CA ASN A 123 4.04 10.84 -10.62
C ASN A 123 3.16 9.87 -11.41
N VAL A 124 2.22 9.21 -10.74
CA VAL A 124 1.32 8.25 -11.40
C VAL A 124 0.32 8.99 -12.30
N LEU A 125 -0.17 10.15 -11.89
CA LEU A 125 -0.99 11.03 -12.74
C LEU A 125 -0.22 11.53 -13.95
N ALA A 126 1.06 11.89 -13.79
CA ALA A 126 1.92 12.27 -14.91
C ALA A 126 2.12 11.10 -15.88
N SER A 127 2.28 9.88 -15.35
CA SER A 127 2.36 8.66 -16.15
C SER A 127 1.10 8.45 -17.00
N GLN A 128 -0.08 8.63 -16.40
CA GLN A 128 -1.34 8.59 -17.15
C GLN A 128 -1.36 9.59 -18.30
N ARG A 129 -0.93 10.82 -18.06
CA ARG A 129 -0.89 11.86 -19.10
C ARG A 129 0.05 11.50 -20.25
N VAL A 130 1.26 11.03 -19.97
CA VAL A 130 2.21 10.64 -21.02
C VAL A 130 1.81 9.36 -21.73
N CYS A 131 0.91 8.57 -21.15
CA CYS A 131 0.27 7.43 -21.77
C CYS A 131 -1.04 7.79 -22.53
N GLY A 132 -1.23 9.05 -22.88
CA GLY A 132 -2.40 9.48 -23.66
C GLY A 132 -3.72 9.44 -22.90
N GLY A 133 -3.70 9.52 -21.57
CA GLY A 133 -4.90 9.45 -20.74
C GLY A 133 -5.45 8.03 -20.55
N ALA A 134 -4.60 7.01 -20.69
CA ALA A 134 -4.98 5.62 -20.48
C ALA A 134 -5.69 5.41 -19.14
N ASN A 135 -6.60 4.45 -19.08
CA ASN A 135 -7.43 4.20 -17.90
C ASN A 135 -7.02 2.96 -17.10
N GLY A 136 -6.41 1.97 -17.75
CA GLY A 136 -5.99 0.72 -17.12
C GLY A 136 -4.66 0.84 -16.40
N TYR A 137 -4.49 0.08 -15.31
CA TYR A 137 -3.24 0.04 -14.55
C TYR A 137 -2.05 -0.39 -15.43
N ALA A 138 -2.20 -1.49 -16.19
CA ALA A 138 -1.11 -2.02 -17.01
C ALA A 138 -0.57 -0.98 -18.02
N GLU A 139 -1.45 -0.21 -18.64
CA GLU A 139 -1.08 0.82 -19.60
C GLU A 139 -0.40 2.00 -18.91
N ILE A 140 -0.94 2.46 -17.78
CA ILE A 140 -0.39 3.60 -17.04
C ILE A 140 0.98 3.26 -16.46
N ILE A 141 1.14 2.08 -15.83
CA ILE A 141 2.39 1.69 -15.22
C ILE A 141 3.51 1.48 -16.25
N ALA A 142 3.15 1.08 -17.48
CA ALA A 142 4.11 0.93 -18.56
C ALA A 142 4.78 2.25 -18.96
N CYS A 143 4.11 3.37 -18.73
CA CYS A 143 4.64 4.72 -19.00
C CYS A 143 5.37 5.35 -17.81
N LEU A 144 5.30 4.76 -16.62
CA LEU A 144 5.93 5.33 -15.42
C LEU A 144 7.44 5.54 -15.56
N PRO A 145 8.22 4.68 -16.28
CA PRO A 145 9.65 4.94 -16.50
C PRO A 145 9.94 6.28 -17.18
N ARG A 146 9.00 6.80 -17.98
CA ARG A 146 9.13 8.12 -18.62
C ARG A 146 9.01 9.28 -17.63
N VAL A 147 8.51 9.01 -16.42
CA VAL A 147 8.33 10.01 -15.35
C VAL A 147 9.36 9.81 -14.24
N THR A 148 9.54 8.59 -13.75
CA THR A 148 10.39 8.29 -12.58
C THR A 148 11.68 7.52 -12.93
N GLY A 149 11.93 7.21 -14.21
CA GLY A 149 13.11 6.47 -14.62
C GLY A 149 13.17 5.08 -13.99
N ASP A 150 14.31 4.70 -13.46
CA ASP A 150 14.55 3.38 -12.87
C ASP A 150 13.71 3.10 -11.61
N HIS A 151 13.22 4.13 -10.92
CA HIS A 151 12.32 3.99 -9.77
C HIS A 151 10.98 3.33 -10.14
N ALA A 152 10.58 3.38 -11.42
CA ALA A 152 9.36 2.73 -11.89
C ALA A 152 9.37 1.21 -11.68
N THR A 153 10.54 0.57 -11.73
CA THR A 153 10.68 -0.86 -11.46
C THR A 153 10.30 -1.19 -10.02
N GLU A 154 10.72 -0.37 -9.06
CA GLU A 154 10.34 -0.51 -7.65
C GLU A 154 8.82 -0.45 -7.48
N THR A 155 8.18 0.55 -8.08
CA THR A 155 6.72 0.72 -7.98
C THR A 155 5.97 -0.45 -8.60
N LYS A 156 6.39 -0.91 -9.78
CA LYS A 156 5.79 -2.06 -10.44
C LYS A 156 5.93 -3.34 -9.59
N THR A 157 7.11 -3.58 -9.05
CA THR A 157 7.37 -4.72 -8.16
C THR A 157 6.55 -4.63 -6.87
N TYR A 158 6.43 -3.44 -6.31
CA TYR A 158 5.61 -3.16 -5.12
C TYR A 158 4.16 -3.63 -5.33
N VAL A 159 3.53 -3.21 -6.41
CA VAL A 159 2.14 -3.59 -6.73
C VAL A 159 2.02 -5.11 -6.99
N GLN A 160 2.95 -5.68 -7.75
CA GLN A 160 2.97 -7.13 -8.03
C GLN A 160 3.06 -7.95 -6.74
N ARG A 161 3.90 -7.53 -5.79
CA ARG A 161 4.06 -8.23 -4.51
C ARG A 161 2.83 -8.15 -3.63
N ILE A 162 2.14 -7.01 -3.61
CA ILE A 162 0.87 -6.87 -2.88
C ILE A 162 -0.14 -7.92 -3.36
N TRP A 163 -0.34 -8.04 -4.66
CA TRP A 163 -1.28 -9.02 -5.23
C TRP A 163 -0.83 -10.46 -4.97
N ARG A 164 0.47 -10.72 -5.01
CA ARG A 164 1.01 -12.05 -4.69
C ARG A 164 0.75 -12.41 -3.24
N TYR A 165 1.05 -11.54 -2.29
CA TYR A 165 0.81 -11.77 -0.88
C TYR A 165 -0.68 -11.95 -0.58
N TRP A 166 -1.53 -11.12 -1.17
CA TRP A 166 -2.97 -11.26 -1.04
C TRP A 166 -3.46 -12.63 -1.54
N THR A 167 -3.00 -13.08 -2.69
CA THR A 167 -3.34 -14.39 -3.24
C THR A 167 -2.87 -15.51 -2.30
N GLU A 168 -1.65 -15.43 -1.79
CA GLU A 168 -1.11 -16.40 -0.83
C GLU A 168 -1.94 -16.44 0.46
N MET A 169 -2.37 -15.29 0.97
CA MET A 169 -3.25 -15.20 2.14
C MET A 169 -4.60 -15.87 1.88
N LEU A 170 -5.20 -15.64 0.70
CA LEU A 170 -6.47 -16.26 0.31
C LEU A 170 -6.37 -17.78 0.20
N LEU A 171 -5.27 -18.28 -0.32
CA LEU A 171 -5.03 -19.72 -0.49
C LEU A 171 -4.61 -20.42 0.82
N GLY A 172 -4.45 -19.67 1.91
CA GLY A 172 -4.00 -20.22 3.18
C GLY A 172 -2.58 -20.77 3.12
N VAL A 173 -1.74 -20.21 2.27
CA VAL A 173 -0.32 -20.53 2.23
C VAL A 173 0.29 -20.07 3.56
N LYS A 174 0.69 -21.07 4.38
CA LYS A 174 1.28 -20.84 5.70
C LYS A 174 2.79 -20.74 5.60
#